data_ad1ddf551ee10b4f5f2281611a2d6a67
#
_entry.id   ad1ddf551ee10b4f5f2281611a2d6a67
#
_cell.length_a   1.000
_cell.length_b   1.000
_cell.length_c   1.000
_cell.angle_alpha   90.00
_cell.angle_beta   90.00
_cell.angle_gamma   90.00
#
_symmetry.space_group_name_H-M   'P 1'
#
loop_
_entity.id
_entity.type
_entity.pdbx_description
1 polymer ?
#
loop_
_entity_poly.entity_id
_entity_poly.type
_entity_poly.pdbx_seq_one_letter_code
_entity_poly.pdbx_strand_id
1 'polypeptide(L)'
;MVLSGQVEIYFSPMNTKMESEIERQIDKLKRDLAGLGQLRPGSLSKQYTVCGSQGCRCVATPPQKHGPYYQLSFTRKGKSSSKFVRKEDLPAIRKQLKNYERMKLLVDRWIDLATELSNLQIKQNRN
;
A
#
# COMPACT_ATOMS: atom_id res chain seq x y z
N MET A 1 38.32 11.70 -18.44
CA MET A 1 37.65 12.96 -18.57
C MET A 1 37.54 13.70 -17.29
N VAL A 2 37.84 14.87 -17.41
CA VAL A 2 38.01 15.77 -16.29
C VAL A 2 36.72 16.36 -15.79
N LEU A 3 35.65 16.17 -16.55
CA LEU A 3 34.45 16.96 -16.40
C LEU A 3 33.65 16.68 -15.15
N SER A 4 33.77 15.48 -14.61
CA SER A 4 33.02 15.10 -13.41
C SER A 4 33.42 15.94 -12.19
N GLY A 5 34.70 16.25 -12.05
CA GLY A 5 35.18 17.11 -10.97
C GLY A 5 34.70 18.55 -11.09
N GLN A 6 34.55 19.00 -12.31
CA GLN A 6 34.07 20.37 -12.54
C GLN A 6 32.60 20.53 -12.20
N VAL A 7 31.80 19.50 -12.44
CA VAL A 7 30.39 19.55 -12.14
C VAL A 7 30.15 19.71 -10.64
N GLU A 8 30.96 19.05 -9.83
CA GLU A 8 30.81 19.08 -8.38
C GLU A 8 30.96 20.46 -7.77
N ILE A 9 31.81 21.30 -8.34
CA ILE A 9 32.04 22.63 -7.77
C ILE A 9 30.87 23.59 -7.95
N TYR A 10 29.95 23.29 -8.83
CA TYR A 10 28.75 24.09 -9.04
C TYR A 10 27.60 23.75 -8.14
N PHE A 11 27.68 22.65 -7.41
CA PHE A 11 26.65 22.26 -6.47
C PHE A 11 26.80 23.08 -5.19
N SER A 12 25.72 23.69 -4.73
CA SER A 12 25.75 24.35 -3.45
C SER A 12 25.83 23.30 -2.34
N PRO A 13 26.56 23.58 -1.25
CA PRO A 13 26.57 22.64 -0.12
C PRO A 13 25.19 22.36 0.46
N MET A 14 24.30 23.34 0.43
CA MET A 14 22.94 23.17 0.92
C MET A 14 22.15 22.18 0.07
N ASN A 15 22.22 22.32 -1.26
CA ASN A 15 21.51 21.40 -2.17
C ASN A 15 22.06 19.99 -2.05
N THR A 16 23.37 19.84 -1.96
CA THR A 16 23.99 18.53 -1.76
C THR A 16 23.52 17.87 -0.47
N LYS A 17 23.42 18.66 0.60
CA LYS A 17 22.95 18.19 1.89
C LYS A 17 21.48 17.76 1.80
N MET A 18 20.64 18.53 1.13
CA MET A 18 19.24 18.20 0.91
C MET A 18 19.11 16.93 0.09
N GLU A 19 19.89 16.80 -0.98
CA GLU A 19 19.88 15.59 -1.79
C GLU A 19 20.26 14.36 -0.98
N SER A 20 21.31 14.44 -0.18
CA SER A 20 21.75 13.34 0.65
C SER A 20 20.66 12.91 1.64
N GLU A 21 19.97 13.88 2.20
CA GLU A 21 18.87 13.59 3.14
C GLU A 21 17.71 12.88 2.43
N ILE A 22 17.34 13.36 1.26
CA ILE A 22 16.28 12.74 0.47
C ILE A 22 16.66 11.31 0.07
N GLU A 23 17.89 11.13 -0.40
CA GLU A 23 18.38 9.80 -0.79
C GLU A 23 18.35 8.83 0.39
N ARG A 24 18.70 9.31 1.58
CA ARG A 24 18.67 8.49 2.79
C ARG A 24 17.24 8.08 3.13
N GLN A 25 16.29 8.99 3.01
CA GLN A 25 14.89 8.69 3.22
C GLN A 25 14.36 7.70 2.19
N ILE A 26 14.75 7.84 0.94
CA ILE A 26 14.38 6.91 -0.12
C ILE A 26 14.94 5.51 0.18
N ASP A 27 16.19 5.42 0.60
CA ASP A 27 16.81 4.15 0.94
C ASP A 27 16.08 3.45 2.09
N LYS A 28 15.64 4.22 3.07
CA LYS A 28 14.85 3.67 4.17
C LYS A 28 13.53 3.12 3.67
N LEU A 29 12.86 3.85 2.80
CA LEU A 29 11.59 3.38 2.20
C LEU A 29 11.78 2.10 1.42
N LYS A 30 12.87 1.98 0.67
CA LYS A 30 13.18 0.76 -0.07
C LYS A 30 13.38 -0.42 0.86
N ARG A 31 14.08 -0.21 1.98
CA ARG A 31 14.27 -1.26 2.98
C ARG A 31 12.94 -1.66 3.61
N ASP A 32 12.11 -0.68 3.94
CA ASP A 32 10.80 -0.95 4.51
C ASP A 32 9.92 -1.74 3.53
N LEU A 33 9.98 -1.40 2.24
CA LEU A 33 9.27 -2.16 1.21
C LEU A 33 9.77 -3.60 1.11
N ALA A 34 11.07 -3.78 1.11
CA ALA A 34 11.67 -5.11 1.03
C ALA A 34 11.32 -5.98 2.25
N GLY A 35 11.06 -5.34 3.38
CA GLY A 35 10.70 -6.03 4.62
C GLY A 35 9.23 -6.40 4.73
N LEU A 36 8.38 -5.96 3.82
CA LEU A 36 6.97 -6.32 3.86
C LEU A 36 6.80 -7.81 3.58
N GLY A 37 5.89 -8.43 4.33
CA GLY A 37 5.51 -9.81 4.07
C GLY A 37 4.53 -9.90 2.91
N GLN A 38 3.82 -11.01 2.87
CA GLN A 38 2.81 -11.23 1.84
C GLN A 38 1.79 -10.13 1.85
N LEU A 39 1.36 -9.74 0.67
CA LEU A 39 0.35 -8.70 0.52
C LEU A 39 -0.64 -9.08 -0.57
N ARG A 40 -1.82 -8.50 -0.48
CA ARG A 40 -2.83 -8.61 -1.51
C ARG A 40 -3.75 -7.41 -1.46
N PRO A 41 -4.27 -6.97 -2.60
CA PRO A 41 -5.30 -5.93 -2.63
C PRO A 41 -6.64 -6.48 -2.19
N GLY A 42 -7.52 -5.60 -1.75
CA GLY A 42 -8.89 -5.96 -1.49
C GLY A 42 -9.42 -5.39 -0.18
N SER A 43 -10.66 -5.72 0.09
CA SER A 43 -11.32 -5.33 1.33
C SER A 43 -12.13 -6.49 1.86
N LEU A 44 -12.21 -6.57 3.18
CA LEU A 44 -13.03 -7.55 3.87
C LEU A 44 -14.31 -6.88 4.33
N SER A 45 -15.42 -7.59 4.17
CA SER A 45 -16.70 -7.16 4.70
C SER A 45 -17.35 -8.29 5.46
N LYS A 46 -18.11 -7.93 6.50
CA LYS A 46 -18.94 -8.87 7.23
C LYS A 46 -20.29 -8.95 6.53
N GLN A 47 -20.75 -10.17 6.35
CA GLN A 47 -22.04 -10.43 5.70
C GLN A 47 -22.91 -11.25 6.63
N TYR A 48 -24.18 -10.88 6.71
CA TYR A 48 -25.20 -11.62 7.42
C TYR A 48 -26.31 -11.93 6.42
N THR A 49 -26.78 -13.17 6.44
CA THR A 49 -27.76 -13.60 5.44
C THR A 49 -28.96 -14.27 6.09
N VAL A 50 -30.06 -14.28 5.35
CA VAL A 50 -31.25 -15.08 5.68
C VAL A 50 -31.27 -16.24 4.71
N CYS A 51 -31.60 -17.43 5.24
CA CYS A 51 -31.77 -18.61 4.40
C CYS A 51 -33.22 -18.72 3.96
N GLY A 52 -33.48 -19.61 2.99
CA GLY A 52 -34.83 -19.83 2.51
C GLY A 52 -35.63 -20.80 3.34
N SER A 53 -35.09 -21.31 4.46
CA SER A 53 -35.75 -22.34 5.26
C SER A 53 -36.82 -21.73 6.15
N GLN A 54 -38.02 -22.26 6.09
CA GLN A 54 -39.11 -21.85 6.98
C GLN A 54 -38.79 -22.27 8.41
N GLY A 55 -39.16 -21.40 9.36
CA GLY A 55 -38.93 -21.65 10.78
C GLY A 55 -37.51 -21.41 11.25
N CYS A 56 -36.63 -20.94 10.37
CA CYS A 56 -35.30 -20.59 10.79
C CYS A 56 -35.32 -19.29 11.58
N ARG A 57 -34.42 -19.17 12.56
CA ARG A 57 -34.28 -17.95 13.37
C ARG A 57 -33.99 -16.71 12.56
N CYS A 58 -33.40 -16.85 11.38
CA CYS A 58 -33.05 -15.72 10.55
C CYS A 58 -34.29 -14.96 10.04
N VAL A 59 -35.43 -15.60 9.98
CA VAL A 59 -36.71 -15.00 9.58
C VAL A 59 -37.62 -14.69 10.76
N ALA A 60 -37.15 -14.90 11.98
CA ALA A 60 -37.92 -14.64 13.20
C ALA A 60 -38.02 -13.12 13.44
N THR A 61 -38.87 -12.74 14.41
CA THR A 61 -39.01 -11.35 14.83
C THR A 61 -38.60 -11.23 16.30
N PRO A 62 -37.46 -10.59 16.64
CA PRO A 62 -36.46 -10.01 15.74
C PRO A 62 -35.66 -11.09 15.00
N PRO A 63 -35.20 -10.81 13.77
CA PRO A 63 -34.49 -11.81 13.01
C PRO A 63 -33.08 -12.05 13.54
N GLN A 64 -32.68 -13.34 13.54
CA GLN A 64 -31.32 -13.75 13.88
C GLN A 64 -30.66 -14.27 12.60
N LYS A 65 -30.05 -13.36 11.85
CA LYS A 65 -29.44 -13.72 10.58
C LYS A 65 -28.26 -14.65 10.74
N HIS A 66 -28.01 -15.44 9.70
CA HIS A 66 -26.81 -16.28 9.65
C HIS A 66 -25.58 -15.43 9.43
N GLY A 67 -24.50 -15.81 10.10
CA GLY A 67 -23.23 -15.11 9.99
C GLY A 67 -22.58 -14.90 11.34
N PRO A 68 -21.50 -14.10 11.34
CA PRO A 68 -20.98 -13.37 10.19
C PRO A 68 -20.24 -14.26 9.21
N TYR A 69 -20.41 -13.97 7.94
CA TYR A 69 -19.57 -14.50 6.88
C TYR A 69 -18.64 -13.38 6.42
N TYR A 70 -17.43 -13.72 6.07
CA TYR A 70 -16.46 -12.73 5.63
C TYR A 70 -16.25 -12.87 4.14
N GLN A 71 -16.37 -11.76 3.44
CA GLN A 71 -16.21 -11.70 2.00
C GLN A 71 -15.04 -10.80 1.66
N LEU A 72 -14.12 -11.35 0.87
CA LEU A 72 -12.98 -10.60 0.35
C LEU A 72 -13.29 -10.18 -1.08
N SER A 73 -13.27 -8.88 -1.31
CA SER A 73 -13.59 -8.31 -2.63
C SER A 73 -12.40 -7.51 -3.13
N PHE A 74 -12.12 -7.60 -4.41
CA PHE A 74 -11.08 -6.78 -5.02
C PHE A 74 -11.33 -6.62 -6.52
N THR A 75 -10.78 -5.53 -7.06
CA THR A 75 -10.80 -5.25 -8.48
C THR A 75 -9.36 -5.17 -8.97
N ARG A 76 -9.06 -5.89 -10.03
CA ARG A 76 -7.72 -5.94 -10.57
C ARG A 76 -7.81 -5.95 -12.10
N LYS A 77 -7.11 -5.02 -12.75
CA LYS A 77 -7.10 -4.92 -14.22
C LYS A 77 -8.50 -4.89 -14.82
N GLY A 78 -9.38 -4.12 -14.21
CA GLY A 78 -10.75 -3.97 -14.66
C GLY A 78 -11.70 -5.11 -14.33
N LYS A 79 -11.21 -6.15 -13.64
CA LYS A 79 -12.03 -7.29 -13.22
C LYS A 79 -12.26 -7.26 -11.73
N SER A 80 -13.53 -7.32 -11.34
CA SER A 80 -13.93 -7.42 -9.94
C SER A 80 -14.19 -8.88 -9.59
N SER A 81 -13.73 -9.28 -8.42
CA SER A 81 -14.00 -10.61 -7.90
C SER A 81 -14.26 -10.55 -6.40
N SER A 82 -14.96 -11.54 -5.91
CA SER A 82 -15.19 -11.67 -4.48
C SER A 82 -15.24 -13.14 -4.13
N LYS A 83 -14.87 -13.43 -2.88
CA LYS A 83 -14.95 -14.80 -2.38
C LYS A 83 -15.14 -14.78 -0.87
N PHE A 84 -15.75 -15.82 -0.34
CA PHE A 84 -15.87 -15.97 1.08
C PHE A 84 -14.56 -16.47 1.66
N VAL A 85 -14.26 -15.99 2.86
CA VAL A 85 -13.02 -16.32 3.58
C VAL A 85 -13.41 -17.02 4.87
N ARG A 86 -12.77 -18.15 5.12
CA ARG A 86 -13.01 -18.90 6.36
C ARG A 86 -12.41 -18.14 7.54
N LYS A 87 -13.02 -18.35 8.71
CA LYS A 87 -12.54 -17.71 9.95
C LYS A 87 -11.07 -17.97 10.20
N GLU A 88 -10.61 -19.18 9.91
CA GLU A 88 -9.24 -19.59 10.13
C GLU A 88 -8.25 -18.78 9.29
N ASP A 89 -8.69 -18.31 8.13
CA ASP A 89 -7.84 -17.58 7.19
C ASP A 89 -7.84 -16.06 7.43
N LEU A 90 -8.74 -15.57 8.27
CA LEU A 90 -8.88 -14.13 8.49
C LEU A 90 -7.62 -13.44 9.00
N PRO A 91 -6.90 -13.99 9.99
CA PRO A 91 -5.71 -13.30 10.46
C PRO A 91 -4.66 -13.10 9.37
N ALA A 92 -4.45 -14.13 8.54
CA ALA A 92 -3.50 -14.03 7.43
C ALA A 92 -3.97 -13.03 6.38
N ILE A 93 -5.24 -13.07 6.02
CA ILE A 93 -5.81 -12.17 5.03
C ILE A 93 -5.73 -10.72 5.51
N ARG A 94 -6.08 -10.47 6.76
CA ARG A 94 -6.00 -9.11 7.33
C ARG A 94 -4.60 -8.56 7.29
N LYS A 95 -3.62 -9.41 7.60
CA LYS A 95 -2.22 -9.01 7.55
C LYS A 95 -1.78 -8.66 6.13
N GLN A 96 -2.21 -9.47 5.15
CA GLN A 96 -1.88 -9.24 3.75
C GLN A 96 -2.51 -7.95 3.22
N LEU A 97 -3.74 -7.66 3.61
CA LEU A 97 -4.41 -6.43 3.23
C LEU A 97 -3.70 -5.21 3.85
N LYS A 98 -3.28 -5.32 5.09
CA LYS A 98 -2.52 -4.28 5.77
C LYS A 98 -1.18 -4.03 5.08
N ASN A 99 -0.49 -5.08 4.71
CA ASN A 99 0.78 -4.98 4.01
C ASN A 99 0.60 -4.29 2.66
N TYR A 100 -0.48 -4.57 1.97
CA TYR A 100 -0.78 -3.92 0.70
C TYR A 100 -0.99 -2.41 0.89
N GLU A 101 -1.77 -2.02 1.90
CA GLU A 101 -1.98 -0.60 2.19
C GLU A 101 -0.67 0.07 2.59
N ARG A 102 0.14 -0.61 3.38
CA ARG A 102 1.45 -0.10 3.77
C ARG A 102 2.36 0.10 2.55
N MET A 103 2.35 -0.86 1.64
CA MET A 103 3.11 -0.77 0.40
C MET A 103 2.72 0.46 -0.40
N LYS A 104 1.41 0.72 -0.54
CA LYS A 104 0.93 1.88 -1.27
C LYS A 104 1.43 3.18 -0.66
N LEU A 105 1.38 3.29 0.66
CA LEU A 105 1.85 4.48 1.36
C LEU A 105 3.36 4.69 1.17
N LEU A 106 4.13 3.62 1.25
CA LEU A 106 5.57 3.70 1.08
C LEU A 106 5.94 4.09 -0.35
N VAL A 107 5.27 3.52 -1.33
CA VAL A 107 5.50 3.84 -2.74
C VAL A 107 5.11 5.29 -3.02
N ASP A 108 3.99 5.72 -2.50
CA ASP A 108 3.53 7.10 -2.67
C ASP A 108 4.54 8.10 -2.11
N ARG A 109 5.04 7.81 -0.92
CA ARG A 109 6.08 8.65 -0.31
C ARG A 109 7.37 8.64 -1.13
N TRP A 110 7.75 7.48 -1.66
CA TRP A 110 8.92 7.37 -2.52
C TRP A 110 8.76 8.24 -3.78
N ILE A 111 7.58 8.20 -4.38
CA ILE A 111 7.32 9.02 -5.58
C ILE A 111 7.51 10.51 -5.26
N ASP A 112 6.98 10.96 -4.14
CA ASP A 112 7.14 12.35 -3.73
C ASP A 112 8.61 12.74 -3.54
N LEU A 113 9.35 11.90 -2.83
CA LEU A 113 10.77 12.16 -2.57
C LEU A 113 11.60 12.07 -3.84
N ALA A 114 11.32 11.11 -4.70
CA ALA A 114 12.03 10.96 -5.96
C ALA A 114 11.80 12.16 -6.88
N THR A 115 10.58 12.66 -6.89
CA THR A 115 10.23 13.85 -7.67
C THR A 115 10.96 15.08 -7.13
N GLU A 116 10.99 15.24 -5.80
CA GLU A 116 11.69 16.32 -5.16
C GLU A 116 13.19 16.28 -5.48
N LEU A 117 13.79 15.10 -5.38
CA LEU A 117 15.19 14.89 -5.70
C LEU A 117 15.49 15.24 -7.15
N SER A 118 14.64 14.76 -8.06
CA SER A 118 14.78 15.06 -9.48
C SER A 118 14.73 16.57 -9.75
N ASN A 119 13.79 17.25 -9.10
CA ASN A 119 13.64 18.70 -9.26
C ASN A 119 14.88 19.46 -8.76
N LEU A 120 15.46 19.03 -7.65
CA LEU A 120 16.69 19.62 -7.15
C LEU A 120 17.84 19.44 -8.13
N GLN A 121 17.97 18.25 -8.70
CA GLN A 121 19.03 17.95 -9.65
C GLN A 121 18.88 18.75 -10.96
N ILE A 122 17.67 18.87 -11.46
CA ILE A 122 17.37 19.65 -12.65
C ILE A 122 17.74 21.13 -12.41
N LYS A 123 17.37 21.65 -11.24
CA LYS A 123 17.66 23.02 -10.88
C LYS A 123 19.16 23.28 -10.81
N GLN A 124 19.92 22.35 -10.27
CA GLN A 124 21.37 22.45 -10.21
C GLN A 124 22.01 22.48 -11.60
N ASN A 125 21.49 21.66 -12.50
CA ASN A 125 22.05 21.55 -13.85
C ASN A 125 21.81 22.81 -14.69
N ARG A 126 20.89 23.68 -14.28
CA ARG A 126 20.61 24.91 -14.99
C ARG A 126 21.52 26.07 -14.56
N ASN A 127 22.16 25.93 -13.43
CA ASN A 127 23.08 26.93 -12.92
C ASN A 127 24.53 26.60 -13.37
#